data_ea94618ab58ff02364a4d523035c4997
#
_entry.id   ea94618ab58ff02364a4d523035c4997
#
_cell.length_a   1.000
_cell.length_b   1.000
_cell.length_c   1.000
_cell.angle_alpha   90.00
_cell.angle_beta   90.00
_cell.angle_gamma   90.00
#
_symmetry.space_group_name_H-M   'P 1'
#
loop_
_entity.id
_entity.type
_entity.pdbx_description
1 polymer ?
#
loop_
_entity_poly.entity_id
_entity_poly.type
_entity_poly.pdbx_seq_one_letter_code
_entity_poly.pdbx_strand_id
1 'polypeptide(L)'
;PFFLEGQEIFRLSGPVNFVHTRTIVDPRYGGKVTGKVGNTTVGLLFANDEAPGNLDDRTNRAYGKTANVVIGRVRYDLYAESHVGLILTDREFLGGYSRLGGADGNFRLNNATSVGFRAVTSQNQDQDLLGTAGSMFDVGLQSQGRNLTYSFQGYSIAPEFNTAVGFVR
;
A
#
# COMPACT_ATOMS: atom_id res chain seq x y z
N PRO A 1 12.91 1.15 13.57
CA PRO A 1 13.79 1.53 12.48
C PRO A 1 13.81 0.47 11.35
N PHE A 2 13.88 -0.84 11.70
CA PHE A 2 14.02 -1.93 10.72
C PHE A 2 12.96 -1.90 9.59
N PHE A 3 11.69 -1.63 9.91
CA PHE A 3 10.62 -1.55 8.92
C PHE A 3 10.60 -0.22 8.14
N LEU A 4 11.36 0.78 8.55
CA LEU A 4 11.44 2.07 7.88
C LEU A 4 12.45 2.10 6.74
N GLU A 5 13.50 1.29 6.80
CA GLU A 5 14.50 1.20 5.74
C GLU A 5 13.90 0.56 4.48
N GLY A 6 14.11 1.17 3.31
CA GLY A 6 13.61 0.68 2.03
C GLY A 6 12.08 0.70 1.89
N GLN A 7 11.37 1.46 2.72
CA GLN A 7 9.90 1.57 2.61
C GLN A 7 9.44 2.28 1.33
N GLU A 8 10.33 3.03 0.67
CA GLU A 8 10.07 3.66 -0.63
C GLU A 8 9.73 2.64 -1.71
N ILE A 9 10.18 1.38 -1.58
CA ILE A 9 9.81 0.30 -2.49
C ILE A 9 8.30 0.03 -2.44
N PHE A 10 7.70 0.14 -1.25
CA PHE A 10 6.27 -0.12 -1.03
C PHE A 10 5.39 1.11 -1.26
N ARG A 11 5.98 2.29 -1.49
CA ARG A 11 5.21 3.49 -1.77
C ARG A 11 4.69 3.50 -3.20
N LEU A 12 3.42 3.87 -3.33
CA LEU A 12 2.83 4.31 -4.58
C LEU A 12 2.76 5.84 -4.53
N SER A 13 3.29 6.50 -5.56
CA SER A 13 3.24 7.96 -5.66
C SER A 13 1.79 8.43 -5.76
N GLY A 14 1.37 9.42 -4.96
CA GLY A 14 0.05 10.05 -5.10
C GLY A 14 -0.66 10.44 -3.79
N PRO A 15 -1.94 10.84 -3.85
CA PRO A 15 -2.66 11.43 -2.74
C PRO A 15 -2.96 10.46 -1.59
N VAL A 16 -2.97 9.15 -1.86
CA VAL A 16 -3.27 8.11 -0.88
C VAL A 16 -2.03 7.29 -0.58
N ASN A 17 -1.74 7.11 0.69
CA ASN A 17 -0.67 6.23 1.14
C ASN A 17 -1.24 4.84 1.49
N PHE A 18 -1.10 3.86 0.59
CA PHE A 18 -1.65 2.52 0.75
C PHE A 18 -0.87 1.65 1.74
N VAL A 19 0.39 1.98 1.97
CA VAL A 19 1.25 1.26 2.91
C VAL A 19 1.93 2.24 3.85
N HIS A 20 1.60 2.11 5.12
CA HIS A 20 2.22 2.85 6.19
C HIS A 20 2.77 1.87 7.23
N THR A 21 4.05 1.56 7.13
CA THR A 21 4.69 0.54 7.98
C THR A 21 4.67 0.86 9.49
N ARG A 22 4.36 2.12 9.85
CA ARG A 22 4.11 2.51 11.25
C ARG A 22 2.82 1.94 11.84
N THR A 23 1.95 1.33 11.03
CA THR A 23 0.80 0.56 11.53
C THR A 23 1.22 -0.76 12.19
N ILE A 24 2.47 -1.20 11.97
CA ILE A 24 3.12 -2.28 12.71
C ILE A 24 3.85 -1.61 13.89
N VAL A 25 3.26 -1.69 15.08
CA VAL A 25 3.69 -0.90 16.24
C VAL A 25 4.60 -1.70 17.15
N ASP A 26 4.23 -2.94 17.47
CA ASP A 26 4.95 -3.81 18.40
C ASP A 26 5.19 -5.20 17.78
N PRO A 27 6.13 -5.30 16.84
CA PRO A 27 6.38 -6.55 16.12
C PRO A 27 7.08 -7.56 17.04
N ARG A 28 6.43 -8.66 17.33
CA ARG A 28 7.01 -9.82 18.02
C ARG A 28 8.10 -10.48 17.19
N TYR A 29 7.83 -10.63 15.88
CA TYR A 29 8.78 -11.05 14.86
C TYR A 29 8.34 -10.54 13.51
N GLY A 30 9.26 -10.48 12.59
CA GLY A 30 9.00 -10.09 11.22
C GLY A 30 10.25 -10.19 10.36
N GLY A 31 10.04 -10.04 9.08
CA GLY A 31 11.11 -10.05 8.10
C GLY A 31 10.77 -9.22 6.88
N LYS A 32 11.82 -8.75 6.23
CA LYS A 32 11.72 -7.98 5.00
C LYS A 32 12.78 -8.45 4.02
N VAL A 33 12.34 -8.68 2.79
CA VAL A 33 13.21 -8.96 1.64
C VAL A 33 12.95 -7.89 0.60
N THR A 34 14.00 -7.22 0.16
CA THR A 34 13.93 -6.24 -0.92
C THR A 34 15.10 -6.44 -1.85
N GLY A 35 14.88 -6.27 -3.14
CA GLY A 35 15.94 -6.44 -4.11
C GLY A 35 15.54 -5.97 -5.51
N LYS A 36 16.56 -5.80 -6.35
CA LYS A 36 16.39 -5.49 -7.77
C LYS A 36 17.18 -6.51 -8.60
N VAL A 37 16.49 -7.15 -9.54
CA VAL A 37 17.08 -8.06 -10.51
C VAL A 37 16.73 -7.57 -11.91
N GLY A 38 17.74 -7.14 -12.64
CA GLY A 38 17.52 -6.48 -13.93
C GLY A 38 16.61 -5.25 -13.78
N ASN A 39 15.50 -5.26 -14.50
CA ASN A 39 14.52 -4.19 -14.46
C ASN A 39 13.41 -4.41 -13.42
N THR A 40 13.45 -5.52 -12.67
CA THR A 40 12.41 -5.86 -11.69
C THR A 40 12.87 -5.55 -10.28
N THR A 41 12.10 -4.72 -9.57
CA THR A 41 12.26 -4.47 -8.13
C THR A 41 11.18 -5.24 -7.38
N VAL A 42 11.59 -5.98 -6.35
CA VAL A 42 10.70 -6.80 -5.51
C VAL A 42 10.86 -6.38 -4.07
N GLY A 43 9.74 -6.27 -3.37
CA GLY A 43 9.68 -6.08 -1.92
C GLY A 43 8.66 -7.02 -1.30
N LEU A 44 9.06 -7.71 -0.25
CA LEU A 44 8.19 -8.52 0.60
C LEU A 44 8.46 -8.17 2.06
N LEU A 45 7.40 -7.92 2.80
CA LEU A 45 7.46 -7.67 4.24
C LEU A 45 6.40 -8.53 4.90
N PHE A 46 6.77 -9.16 6.00
CA PHE A 46 5.83 -9.81 6.90
C PHE A 46 6.13 -9.42 8.34
N ALA A 47 5.10 -9.35 9.17
CA ALA A 47 5.24 -9.09 10.60
C ALA A 47 4.08 -9.73 11.37
N ASN A 48 4.39 -10.13 12.60
CA ASN A 48 3.40 -10.48 13.63
C ASN A 48 3.43 -9.37 14.66
N ASP A 49 2.33 -8.63 14.81
CA ASP A 49 2.22 -7.42 15.61
C ASP A 49 1.39 -7.69 16.88
N GLU A 50 1.96 -7.45 18.06
CA GLU A 50 1.31 -7.64 19.35
C GLU A 50 0.46 -6.44 19.76
N ALA A 51 0.70 -5.26 19.18
CA ALA A 51 0.03 -4.01 19.57
C ALA A 51 -1.50 -4.09 19.61
N PRO A 52 -2.20 -4.75 18.67
CA PRO A 52 -3.66 -4.85 18.72
C PRO A 52 -4.20 -5.63 19.92
N GLY A 53 -3.39 -6.52 20.49
CA GLY A 53 -3.75 -7.31 21.67
C GLY A 53 -3.18 -6.80 22.98
N ASN A 54 -2.40 -5.72 22.96
CA ASN A 54 -1.80 -5.13 24.15
C ASN A 54 -2.82 -4.22 24.87
N LEU A 55 -3.78 -4.87 25.54
CA LEU A 55 -4.91 -4.24 26.22
C LEU A 55 -4.81 -4.45 27.73
N ASP A 56 -5.27 -3.46 28.51
CA ASP A 56 -5.35 -3.56 29.98
C ASP A 56 -6.45 -4.52 30.42
N ASP A 57 -7.56 -4.58 29.66
CA ASP A 57 -8.69 -5.45 29.95
C ASP A 57 -8.47 -6.89 29.49
N ARG A 58 -8.18 -7.77 30.46
CA ARG A 58 -7.98 -9.21 30.21
C ARG A 58 -9.23 -9.97 29.81
N THR A 59 -10.40 -9.39 29.98
CA THR A 59 -11.68 -10.00 29.55
C THR A 59 -11.99 -9.72 28.08
N ASN A 60 -11.28 -8.78 27.47
CA ASN A 60 -11.44 -8.46 26.07
C ASN A 60 -10.95 -9.62 25.17
N ARG A 61 -11.76 -9.99 24.18
CA ARG A 61 -11.44 -11.06 23.21
C ARG A 61 -10.10 -10.85 22.50
N ALA A 62 -9.69 -9.60 22.32
CA ALA A 62 -8.43 -9.22 21.68
C ALA A 62 -7.20 -9.34 22.59
N TYR A 63 -7.38 -9.48 23.92
CA TYR A 63 -6.27 -9.54 24.89
C TYR A 63 -5.24 -10.61 24.53
N GLY A 64 -3.97 -10.23 24.42
CA GLY A 64 -2.86 -11.12 24.11
C GLY A 64 -2.90 -11.73 22.69
N LYS A 65 -3.75 -11.24 21.79
CA LYS A 65 -3.78 -11.67 20.40
C LYS A 65 -2.88 -10.82 19.52
N THR A 66 -2.40 -11.40 18.44
CA THR A 66 -1.47 -10.76 17.51
C THR A 66 -2.10 -10.61 16.14
N ALA A 67 -1.75 -9.56 15.40
CA ALA A 67 -2.10 -9.40 14.01
C ALA A 67 -0.97 -9.89 13.09
N ASN A 68 -1.32 -10.61 12.05
CA ASN A 68 -0.40 -10.96 10.97
C ASN A 68 -0.51 -9.95 9.86
N VAL A 69 0.63 -9.46 9.38
CA VAL A 69 0.72 -8.48 8.29
C VAL A 69 1.65 -9.00 7.22
N VAL A 70 1.19 -8.98 5.97
CA VAL A 70 1.99 -9.28 4.78
C VAL A 70 1.84 -8.15 3.78
N ILE A 71 2.96 -7.70 3.22
CA ILE A 71 2.97 -6.65 2.19
C ILE A 71 3.90 -7.12 1.08
N GLY A 72 3.39 -7.18 -0.14
CA GLY A 72 4.14 -7.55 -1.33
C GLY A 72 4.11 -6.44 -2.38
N ARG A 73 5.24 -6.18 -3.01
CA ARG A 73 5.40 -5.20 -4.08
C ARG A 73 6.28 -5.75 -5.19
N VAL A 74 5.84 -5.61 -6.43
CA VAL A 74 6.65 -5.86 -7.62
C VAL A 74 6.56 -4.63 -8.51
N ARG A 75 7.68 -4.14 -8.98
CA ARG A 75 7.76 -3.03 -9.93
C ARG A 75 8.69 -3.42 -11.08
N TYR A 76 8.26 -3.19 -12.29
CA TYR A 76 9.04 -3.40 -13.50
C TYR A 76 9.36 -2.06 -14.17
N ASP A 77 10.64 -1.75 -14.27
CA ASP A 77 11.13 -0.54 -14.94
C ASP A 77 11.14 -0.77 -16.46
N LEU A 78 10.48 0.09 -17.22
CA LEU A 78 10.32 -0.02 -18.66
C LEU A 78 11.42 0.76 -19.39
N TYR A 79 11.21 2.06 -19.53
CA TYR A 79 12.13 2.98 -20.22
C TYR A 79 12.04 4.38 -19.60
N ALA A 80 13.09 5.18 -19.70
CA ALA A 80 13.09 6.62 -19.40
C ALA A 80 12.26 7.00 -18.16
N GLU A 81 12.53 6.39 -17.00
CA GLU A 81 11.79 6.59 -15.73
C GLU A 81 10.32 6.12 -15.75
N SER A 82 9.96 5.31 -16.74
CA SER A 82 8.65 4.67 -16.82
C SER A 82 8.65 3.33 -16.10
N HIS A 83 7.54 3.01 -15.45
CA HIS A 83 7.38 1.73 -14.75
C HIS A 83 5.93 1.31 -14.66
N VAL A 84 5.73 0.04 -14.41
CA VAL A 84 4.47 -0.56 -13.96
C VAL A 84 4.73 -1.34 -12.69
N GLY A 85 3.71 -1.50 -11.86
CA GLY A 85 3.87 -2.21 -10.60
C GLY A 85 2.57 -2.81 -10.08
N LEU A 86 2.74 -3.80 -9.20
CA LEU A 86 1.67 -4.47 -8.47
C LEU A 86 1.94 -4.38 -6.98
N ILE A 87 0.90 -4.22 -6.19
CA ILE A 87 0.94 -4.21 -4.74
C ILE A 87 -0.13 -5.13 -4.17
N LEU A 88 0.22 -5.83 -3.11
CA LEU A 88 -0.69 -6.65 -2.32
C LEU A 88 -0.42 -6.37 -0.84
N THR A 89 -1.48 -6.25 -0.05
CA THR A 89 -1.38 -6.24 1.42
C THR A 89 -2.43 -7.14 2.01
N ASP A 90 -2.08 -7.82 3.09
CA ASP A 90 -2.98 -8.63 3.88
C ASP A 90 -2.71 -8.39 5.36
N ARG A 91 -3.73 -8.10 6.13
CA ARG A 91 -3.66 -7.98 7.58
C ARG A 91 -4.80 -8.78 8.18
N GLU A 92 -4.46 -9.74 9.01
CA GLU A 92 -5.42 -10.61 9.70
C GLU A 92 -5.36 -10.39 11.21
N PHE A 93 -6.54 -10.25 11.83
CA PHE A 93 -6.67 -10.11 13.28
C PHE A 93 -8.01 -10.65 13.75
N LEU A 94 -8.01 -11.59 14.71
CA LEU A 94 -9.20 -12.17 15.36
C LEU A 94 -10.25 -12.77 14.37
N GLY A 95 -9.80 -13.33 13.26
CA GLY A 95 -10.68 -13.89 12.26
C GLY A 95 -11.24 -12.87 11.25
N GLY A 96 -11.02 -11.57 11.50
CA GLY A 96 -11.22 -10.53 10.50
C GLY A 96 -9.98 -10.33 9.63
N TYR A 97 -10.14 -9.72 8.47
CA TYR A 97 -9.04 -9.40 7.58
C TYR A 97 -9.21 -8.05 6.88
N SER A 98 -8.09 -7.48 6.46
CA SER A 98 -8.04 -6.33 5.57
C SER A 98 -7.04 -6.61 4.46
N ARG A 99 -7.54 -6.78 3.25
CA ARG A 99 -6.78 -7.10 2.06
C ARG A 99 -6.85 -5.98 1.05
N LEU A 100 -5.74 -5.70 0.41
CA LEU A 100 -5.66 -4.71 -0.65
C LEU A 100 -4.82 -5.28 -1.80
N GLY A 101 -5.30 -5.08 -3.02
CA GLY A 101 -4.59 -5.42 -4.23
C GLY A 101 -4.69 -4.29 -5.24
N GLY A 102 -3.62 -4.03 -5.97
CA GLY A 102 -3.65 -2.96 -6.94
C GLY A 102 -2.49 -2.97 -7.91
N ALA A 103 -2.66 -2.16 -8.94
CA ALA A 103 -1.67 -1.87 -9.96
C ALA A 103 -1.45 -0.37 -10.07
N ASP A 104 -0.23 0.01 -10.40
CA ASP A 104 0.14 1.38 -10.71
C ASP A 104 1.11 1.43 -11.89
N GLY A 105 1.22 2.59 -12.47
CA GLY A 105 2.19 2.84 -13.52
C GLY A 105 2.47 4.32 -13.66
N ASN A 106 3.67 4.61 -14.15
CA ASN A 106 4.07 5.93 -14.57
C ASN A 106 4.77 5.82 -15.91
N PHE A 107 4.36 6.65 -16.86
CA PHE A 107 4.90 6.67 -18.21
C PHE A 107 5.43 8.06 -18.52
N ARG A 108 6.71 8.13 -18.85
CA ARG A 108 7.33 9.35 -19.34
C ARG A 108 7.13 9.41 -20.86
N LEU A 109 6.21 10.26 -21.29
CA LEU A 109 5.87 10.40 -22.72
C LEU A 109 6.95 11.18 -23.47
N ASN A 110 7.57 12.16 -22.83
CA ASN A 110 8.69 12.94 -23.36
C ASN A 110 9.44 13.60 -22.18
N ASN A 111 10.46 14.44 -22.49
CA ASN A 111 11.29 15.08 -21.46
C ASN A 111 10.53 16.00 -20.51
N ALA A 112 9.34 16.45 -20.90
CA ALA A 112 8.54 17.39 -20.12
C ALA A 112 7.26 16.76 -19.54
N THR A 113 6.77 15.65 -20.10
CA THR A 113 5.42 15.15 -19.84
C THR A 113 5.44 13.72 -19.33
N SER A 114 4.75 13.48 -18.23
CA SER A 114 4.51 12.16 -17.67
C SER A 114 3.03 11.93 -17.37
N VAL A 115 2.61 10.68 -17.46
CA VAL A 115 1.26 10.19 -17.11
C VAL A 115 1.40 9.06 -16.11
N GLY A 116 0.68 9.16 -15.00
CA GLY A 116 0.60 8.13 -13.98
C GLY A 116 -0.83 7.64 -13.80
N PHE A 117 -0.98 6.38 -13.42
CA PHE A 117 -2.26 5.81 -13.01
C PHE A 117 -2.10 4.89 -11.81
N ARG A 118 -3.19 4.70 -11.06
CA ARG A 118 -3.33 3.71 -9.99
C ARG A 118 -4.74 3.16 -9.99
N ALA A 119 -4.84 1.85 -9.82
CA ALA A 119 -6.10 1.15 -9.65
C ALA A 119 -5.93 0.17 -8.49
N VAL A 120 -6.70 0.35 -7.43
CA VAL A 120 -6.55 -0.41 -6.19
C VAL A 120 -7.93 -0.83 -5.70
N THR A 121 -8.03 -2.06 -5.20
CA THR A 121 -9.23 -2.58 -4.55
C THR A 121 -8.90 -3.02 -3.14
N SER A 122 -9.82 -2.81 -2.23
CA SER A 122 -9.75 -3.29 -0.85
C SER A 122 -10.92 -4.18 -0.51
N GLN A 123 -10.65 -5.19 0.31
CA GLN A 123 -11.65 -6.08 0.89
C GLN A 123 -11.37 -6.16 2.38
N ASN A 124 -12.36 -5.83 3.19
CA ASN A 124 -12.26 -5.86 4.64
C ASN A 124 -13.39 -6.71 5.19
N GLN A 125 -13.09 -7.50 6.20
CA GLN A 125 -14.06 -8.27 6.95
C GLN A 125 -13.73 -8.11 8.43
N ASP A 126 -14.72 -7.71 9.21
CA ASP A 126 -14.57 -7.59 10.66
C ASP A 126 -14.74 -8.95 11.36
N GLN A 127 -14.66 -8.95 12.68
CA GLN A 127 -14.79 -10.15 13.51
C GLN A 127 -16.20 -10.76 13.48
N ASP A 128 -17.20 -9.95 13.13
CA ASP A 128 -18.61 -10.35 13.03
C ASP A 128 -18.99 -10.82 11.62
N LEU A 129 -17.97 -11.04 10.76
CA LEU A 129 -18.09 -11.49 9.37
C LEU A 129 -18.78 -10.47 8.44
N LEU A 130 -18.92 -9.22 8.88
CA LEU A 130 -19.41 -8.15 8.01
C LEU A 130 -18.29 -7.71 7.08
N GLY A 131 -18.51 -7.90 5.79
CA GLY A 131 -17.56 -7.59 4.75
C GLY A 131 -17.88 -6.27 4.05
N THR A 132 -16.83 -5.50 3.76
CA THR A 132 -16.89 -4.32 2.88
C THR A 132 -15.85 -4.45 1.78
N ALA A 133 -16.18 -3.97 0.59
CA ALA A 133 -15.26 -3.93 -0.53
C ALA A 133 -15.37 -2.58 -1.23
N GLY A 134 -14.23 -2.00 -1.55
CA GLY A 134 -14.18 -0.73 -2.23
C GLY A 134 -13.03 -0.67 -3.22
N SER A 135 -13.10 0.27 -4.16
CA SER A 135 -12.05 0.50 -5.13
C SER A 135 -11.67 1.97 -5.19
N MET A 136 -10.46 2.20 -5.59
CA MET A 136 -9.92 3.53 -5.87
C MET A 136 -9.25 3.51 -7.24
N PHE A 137 -9.49 4.54 -8.01
CA PHE A 137 -8.81 4.81 -9.26
C PHE A 137 -8.29 6.25 -9.27
N ASP A 138 -7.09 6.43 -9.77
CA ASP A 138 -6.45 7.75 -9.92
C ASP A 138 -5.68 7.79 -11.24
N VAL A 139 -5.75 8.92 -11.91
CA VAL A 139 -4.95 9.21 -13.10
C VAL A 139 -4.41 10.64 -13.00
N GLY A 140 -3.13 10.79 -13.30
CA GLY A 140 -2.46 12.09 -13.29
C GLY A 140 -1.68 12.31 -14.57
N LEU A 141 -1.71 13.54 -15.07
CA LEU A 141 -0.86 14.01 -16.15
C LEU A 141 -0.13 15.25 -15.66
N GLN A 142 1.17 15.28 -15.82
CA GLN A 142 2.02 16.41 -15.47
C GLN A 142 2.91 16.75 -16.65
N SER A 143 2.98 18.02 -17.00
CA SER A 143 3.89 18.54 -18.01
C SER A 143 4.63 19.77 -17.48
N GLN A 144 5.95 19.75 -17.57
CA GLN A 144 6.85 20.84 -17.15
C GLN A 144 7.68 21.28 -18.35
N GLY A 145 7.08 22.08 -19.22
CA GLY A 145 7.75 22.68 -20.37
C GLY A 145 8.48 23.97 -20.00
N ARG A 146 9.34 24.46 -20.91
CA ARG A 146 10.12 25.69 -20.71
C ARG A 146 9.23 26.92 -20.49
N ASN A 147 8.12 27.01 -21.23
CA ASN A 147 7.23 28.18 -21.23
C ASN A 147 5.84 27.90 -20.65
N LEU A 148 5.50 26.62 -20.46
CA LEU A 148 4.21 26.20 -19.94
C LEU A 148 4.34 24.99 -19.04
N THR A 149 3.79 25.10 -17.85
CA THR A 149 3.64 23.99 -16.89
C THR A 149 2.16 23.79 -16.61
N TYR A 150 1.70 22.55 -16.72
CA TYR A 150 0.34 22.18 -16.38
C TYR A 150 0.28 20.80 -15.75
N SER A 151 -0.73 20.61 -14.92
CA SER A 151 -1.03 19.32 -14.31
C SER A 151 -2.53 19.07 -14.32
N PHE A 152 -2.88 17.82 -14.51
CA PHE A 152 -4.24 17.32 -14.37
C PHE A 152 -4.21 16.10 -13.46
N GLN A 153 -5.18 16.02 -12.55
CA GLN A 153 -5.40 14.85 -11.70
C GLN A 153 -6.89 14.58 -11.60
N GLY A 154 -7.27 13.34 -11.89
CA GLY A 154 -8.61 12.82 -11.68
C GLY A 154 -8.53 11.59 -10.77
N TYR A 155 -9.44 11.47 -9.83
CA TYR A 155 -9.53 10.31 -8.96
C TYR A 155 -10.98 9.96 -8.63
N SER A 156 -11.20 8.70 -8.33
CA SER A 156 -12.46 8.18 -7.83
C SER A 156 -12.16 7.23 -6.67
N ILE A 157 -12.85 7.40 -5.55
CA ILE A 157 -12.70 6.58 -4.34
C ILE A 157 -14.10 6.14 -3.94
N ALA A 158 -14.32 4.82 -3.88
CA ALA A 158 -15.57 4.27 -3.36
C ALA A 158 -15.68 4.55 -1.85
N PRO A 159 -16.89 4.82 -1.31
CA PRO A 159 -17.09 5.09 0.12
C PRO A 159 -16.58 3.97 1.04
N GLU A 160 -16.68 2.72 0.58
CA GLU A 160 -16.26 1.52 1.33
C GLU A 160 -14.77 1.21 1.17
N PHE A 161 -14.03 2.01 0.39
CA PHE A 161 -12.59 1.82 0.24
C PHE A 161 -11.86 2.15 1.55
N ASN A 162 -11.22 1.13 2.13
CA ASN A 162 -10.46 1.27 3.37
C ASN A 162 -9.23 0.34 3.35
N THR A 163 -8.21 0.69 4.09
CA THR A 163 -6.99 -0.12 4.24
C THR A 163 -6.44 -0.03 5.65
N ALA A 164 -6.24 -1.18 6.29
CA ALA A 164 -5.73 -1.26 7.67
C ALA A 164 -4.19 -1.08 7.75
N VAL A 165 -3.47 -1.16 6.63
CA VAL A 165 -2.00 -0.97 6.57
C VAL A 165 -1.60 0.35 5.92
N GLY A 166 -2.56 1.19 5.58
CA GLY A 166 -2.36 2.51 5.00
C GLY A 166 -3.32 3.54 5.61
N PHE A 167 -3.40 4.70 5.01
CA PHE A 167 -4.43 5.69 5.32
C PHE A 167 -4.87 6.46 4.08
N VAL A 168 -6.14 6.78 4.04
CA VAL A 168 -6.78 7.65 3.04
C VAL A 168 -6.96 9.01 3.69
N ARG A 169 -6.50 10.07 3.04
CA ARG A 169 -6.69 11.46 3.49
C ARG A 169 -7.91 12.06 2.84
#